data_cc513b1c0acd356903080a3dd8a3d878
#
_entry.id   cc513b1c0acd356903080a3dd8a3d878
#
_cell.length_a   1.000
_cell.length_b   1.000
_cell.length_c   1.000
_cell.angle_alpha   90.00
_cell.angle_beta   90.00
_cell.angle_gamma   90.00
#
_symmetry.space_group_name_H-M   'P 1'
#
loop_
_entity.id
_entity.type
_entity.pdbx_description
1 polymer ?
#
loop_
_entity_poly.entity_id
_entity_poly.type
_entity_poly.pdbx_seq_one_letter_code
_entity_poly.pdbx_strand_id
1 'polypeptide(L)'
;MIDDISSNYNIDSERVYASGYSNGAMMAYGLANYKNNLITAIASVSGAMLDCAGNLSRPVPVIHLHGTTDGVIPFNGNSDYNSVQSTLDYWINFNNTSVNPIINTYSDQGLNIEHYLYDNGDNNVSIEHYKYIDGGHEWFINSFQGQNTSELVWNFLSKYNINGLID
;
A
#
# COMPACT_ATOMS: atom_id res chain seq x y z
N MET A 1 19.17 5.13 -10.82
CA MET A 1 19.23 4.96 -9.34
C MET A 1 19.30 3.49 -8.94
N ILE A 2 18.32 2.62 -9.24
CA ILE A 2 18.43 1.18 -8.90
C ILE A 2 19.68 0.58 -9.53
N ASP A 3 19.90 0.74 -10.83
CA ASP A 3 21.07 0.21 -11.54
C ASP A 3 22.40 0.78 -10.99
N ASP A 4 22.41 2.06 -10.63
CA ASP A 4 23.59 2.73 -10.06
C ASP A 4 23.92 2.18 -8.66
N ILE A 5 22.93 1.95 -7.82
CA ILE A 5 23.12 1.31 -6.51
C ILE A 5 23.57 -0.13 -6.70
N SER A 6 22.94 -0.89 -7.61
CA SER A 6 23.26 -2.31 -7.86
C SER A 6 24.68 -2.50 -8.40
N SER A 7 25.24 -1.49 -9.08
CA SER A 7 26.61 -1.55 -9.57
C SER A 7 27.66 -1.42 -8.45
N ASN A 8 27.28 -0.90 -7.29
CA ASN A 8 28.19 -0.63 -6.17
C ASN A 8 27.90 -1.48 -4.94
N TYR A 9 26.70 -2.04 -4.83
CA TYR A 9 26.23 -2.80 -3.67
C TYR A 9 25.52 -4.07 -4.11
N ASN A 10 25.66 -5.13 -3.31
CA ASN A 10 24.90 -6.36 -3.52
C ASN A 10 23.47 -6.17 -3.01
N ILE A 11 22.54 -5.84 -3.91
CA ILE A 11 21.11 -5.72 -3.62
C ILE A 11 20.35 -6.92 -4.19
N ASP A 12 19.26 -7.27 -3.54
CA ASP A 12 18.31 -8.25 -4.06
C ASP A 12 17.35 -7.57 -5.03
N SER A 13 17.56 -7.79 -6.33
CA SER A 13 16.73 -7.18 -7.39
C SER A 13 15.31 -7.71 -7.43
N GLU A 14 15.01 -8.83 -6.78
CA GLU A 14 13.66 -9.37 -6.66
C GLU A 14 12.89 -8.77 -5.48
N ARG A 15 13.54 -7.97 -4.63
CA ARG A 15 12.97 -7.39 -3.41
C ARG A 15 13.18 -5.88 -3.35
N VAL A 16 12.74 -5.19 -4.39
CA VAL A 16 12.76 -3.72 -4.47
C VAL A 16 11.37 -3.18 -4.20
N TYR A 17 11.24 -2.41 -3.14
CA TYR A 17 9.96 -1.88 -2.68
C TYR A 17 9.88 -0.36 -2.84
N ALA A 18 8.66 0.17 -3.00
CA ALA A 18 8.42 1.60 -2.96
C ALA A 18 7.43 1.94 -1.84
N SER A 19 7.81 2.88 -0.99
CA SER A 19 6.92 3.41 0.04
C SER A 19 6.95 4.92 0.05
N GLY A 20 5.85 5.54 0.46
CA GLY A 20 5.80 6.98 0.56
C GLY A 20 4.61 7.51 1.34
N TYR A 21 4.72 8.79 1.69
CA TYR A 21 3.71 9.58 2.37
C TYR A 21 3.21 10.68 1.44
N SER A 22 1.88 10.93 1.43
CA SER A 22 1.30 12.02 0.66
C SER A 22 1.70 11.93 -0.83
N ASN A 23 2.37 12.91 -1.38
CA ASN A 23 2.89 12.89 -2.77
C ASN A 23 3.82 11.68 -3.04
N GLY A 24 4.64 11.28 -2.05
CA GLY A 24 5.48 10.08 -2.16
C GLY A 24 4.65 8.79 -2.29
N ALA A 25 3.48 8.73 -1.66
CA ALA A 25 2.54 7.62 -1.80
C ALA A 25 1.91 7.59 -3.21
N MET A 26 1.60 8.74 -3.79
CA MET A 26 1.15 8.85 -5.19
C MET A 26 2.22 8.34 -6.15
N MET A 27 3.50 8.68 -5.89
CA MET A 27 4.63 8.17 -6.66
C MET A 27 4.77 6.65 -6.54
N ALA A 28 4.54 6.07 -5.33
CA ALA A 28 4.58 4.62 -5.15
C ALA A 28 3.53 3.91 -6.02
N TYR A 29 2.30 4.45 -6.10
CA TYR A 29 1.28 3.95 -7.03
C TYR A 29 1.70 4.09 -8.50
N GLY A 30 2.28 5.23 -8.88
CA GLY A 30 2.83 5.43 -10.22
C GLY A 30 3.90 4.39 -10.56
N LEU A 31 4.82 4.13 -9.63
CA LEU A 31 5.85 3.10 -9.80
C LEU A 31 5.26 1.70 -9.92
N ALA A 32 4.25 1.34 -9.11
CA ALA A 32 3.55 0.07 -9.24
C ALA A 32 2.91 -0.08 -10.63
N ASN A 33 2.26 0.96 -11.14
CA ASN A 33 1.57 0.91 -12.43
C ASN A 33 2.52 0.87 -13.64
N TYR A 34 3.66 1.59 -13.59
CA TYR A 34 4.52 1.75 -14.76
C TYR A 34 5.85 1.01 -14.68
N LYS A 35 6.24 0.50 -13.49
CA LYS A 35 7.52 -0.16 -13.24
C LYS A 35 7.37 -1.43 -12.41
N ASN A 36 6.23 -2.12 -12.53
CA ASN A 36 5.99 -3.35 -11.77
C ASN A 36 6.94 -4.51 -12.13
N ASN A 37 7.69 -4.40 -13.22
CA ASN A 37 8.81 -5.30 -13.53
C ASN A 37 10.04 -5.06 -12.64
N LEU A 38 10.10 -3.95 -11.89
CA LEU A 38 11.20 -3.58 -11.02
C LEU A 38 10.77 -3.44 -9.55
N ILE A 39 9.51 -2.98 -9.32
CA ILE A 39 8.98 -2.71 -7.98
C ILE A 39 8.12 -3.87 -7.54
N THR A 40 8.56 -4.57 -6.52
CA THR A 40 7.95 -5.80 -6.00
C THR A 40 6.62 -5.56 -5.31
N ALA A 41 6.58 -4.62 -4.37
CA ALA A 41 5.41 -4.26 -3.57
C ALA A 41 5.46 -2.77 -3.21
N ILE A 42 4.32 -2.20 -2.84
CA ILE A 42 4.23 -0.79 -2.48
C ILE A 42 3.51 -0.56 -1.15
N ALA A 43 3.87 0.56 -0.51
CA ALA A 43 3.16 1.09 0.65
C ALA A 43 2.79 2.56 0.43
N SER A 44 1.52 2.87 0.63
CA SER A 44 0.94 4.20 0.51
C SER A 44 0.45 4.68 1.86
N VAL A 45 0.95 5.81 2.36
CA VAL A 45 0.47 6.45 3.58
C VAL A 45 -0.11 7.82 3.24
N SER A 46 -1.39 8.03 3.54
CA SER A 46 -2.13 9.29 3.28
C SER A 46 -1.95 9.79 1.84
N GLY A 47 -2.05 8.90 0.85
CA GLY A 47 -1.91 9.26 -0.56
C GLY A 47 -3.07 8.72 -1.39
N ALA A 48 -3.22 9.23 -2.61
CA ALA A 48 -4.18 8.76 -3.59
C ALA A 48 -3.49 8.10 -4.78
N MET A 49 -4.12 7.10 -5.37
CA MET A 49 -3.75 6.66 -6.70
C MET A 49 -4.36 7.64 -7.70
N LEU A 50 -3.51 8.31 -8.48
CA LEU A 50 -3.95 9.14 -9.59
C LEU A 50 -4.37 8.25 -10.76
N ASP A 51 -5.13 8.81 -11.72
CA ASP A 51 -5.53 8.10 -12.94
C ASP A 51 -4.29 7.70 -13.75
N CYS A 52 -3.82 6.49 -13.50
CA CYS A 52 -2.67 5.90 -14.16
C CYS A 52 -3.02 4.46 -14.58
N ALA A 53 -3.53 4.31 -15.79
CA ALA A 53 -3.65 3.01 -16.43
C ALA A 53 -2.27 2.57 -16.93
N GLY A 54 -1.54 1.82 -16.10
CA GLY A 54 -0.24 1.27 -16.46
C GLY A 54 -0.34 -0.05 -17.23
N ASN A 55 0.77 -0.50 -17.79
CA ASN A 55 0.92 -1.82 -18.38
C ASN A 55 1.36 -2.82 -17.30
N LEU A 56 0.44 -3.24 -16.47
CA LEU A 56 0.70 -4.20 -15.40
C LEU A 56 0.88 -5.61 -16.00
N SER A 57 1.98 -6.26 -15.66
CA SER A 57 2.33 -7.60 -16.17
C SER A 57 2.25 -8.70 -15.09
N ARG A 58 2.08 -8.33 -13.83
CA ARG A 58 1.97 -9.23 -12.70
C ARG A 58 1.22 -8.59 -11.54
N PRO A 59 0.64 -9.37 -10.62
CA PRO A 59 0.02 -8.83 -9.41
C PRO A 59 1.06 -8.07 -8.56
N VAL A 60 0.61 -7.02 -7.86
CA VAL A 60 1.44 -6.16 -7.01
C VAL A 60 0.84 -6.09 -5.62
N PRO A 61 1.53 -6.57 -4.57
CA PRO A 61 1.09 -6.40 -3.19
C PRO A 61 1.02 -4.91 -2.80
N VAL A 62 -0.07 -4.52 -2.14
CA VAL A 62 -0.31 -3.13 -1.75
C VAL A 62 -0.72 -3.04 -0.29
N ILE A 63 -0.03 -2.20 0.48
CA ILE A 63 -0.53 -1.74 1.78
C ILE A 63 -0.87 -0.26 1.71
N HIS A 64 -2.08 0.10 2.17
CA HIS A 64 -2.60 1.47 2.16
C HIS A 64 -3.04 1.87 3.57
N LEU A 65 -2.50 2.97 4.08
CA LEU A 65 -2.83 3.53 5.39
C LEU A 65 -3.43 4.93 5.20
N HIS A 66 -4.63 5.20 5.75
CA HIS A 66 -5.30 6.49 5.51
C HIS A 66 -6.26 6.89 6.63
N GLY A 67 -6.28 8.18 6.94
CA GLY A 67 -7.20 8.78 7.90
C GLY A 67 -8.54 9.18 7.29
N THR A 68 -9.65 8.90 7.97
CA THR A 68 -10.99 9.19 7.43
C THR A 68 -11.33 10.67 7.37
N THR A 69 -10.61 11.51 8.13
CA THR A 69 -10.78 12.98 8.14
C THR A 69 -9.59 13.70 7.51
N ASP A 70 -8.85 13.02 6.62
CA ASP A 70 -7.75 13.63 5.87
C ASP A 70 -8.28 14.82 5.05
N GLY A 71 -7.86 16.03 5.43
CA GLY A 71 -8.28 17.28 4.80
C GLY A 71 -7.43 17.71 3.61
N VAL A 72 -6.33 16.98 3.31
CA VAL A 72 -5.42 17.26 2.19
C VAL A 72 -5.68 16.32 1.02
N ILE A 73 -5.70 15.01 1.31
CA ILE A 73 -6.06 13.96 0.36
C ILE A 73 -7.32 13.27 0.89
N PRO A 74 -8.52 13.71 0.49
CA PRO A 74 -9.76 13.24 1.10
C PRO A 74 -9.97 11.74 0.95
N PHE A 75 -10.30 11.06 2.06
CA PHE A 75 -10.58 9.62 2.09
C PHE A 75 -11.64 9.21 1.05
N ASN A 76 -12.69 10.02 0.90
CA ASN A 76 -13.78 9.78 -0.05
C ASN A 76 -13.49 10.31 -1.46
N GLY A 77 -12.27 10.83 -1.69
CA GLY A 77 -11.91 11.45 -2.96
C GLY A 77 -12.60 12.81 -3.20
N ASN A 78 -12.27 13.41 -4.33
CA ASN A 78 -12.88 14.64 -4.84
C ASN A 78 -12.65 14.75 -6.35
N SER A 79 -12.75 15.95 -6.94
CA SER A 79 -12.46 16.19 -8.37
C SER A 79 -11.01 15.91 -8.77
N ASP A 80 -10.07 15.96 -7.83
CA ASP A 80 -8.63 15.89 -8.09
C ASP A 80 -8.03 14.53 -7.68
N TYR A 81 -8.71 13.81 -6.78
CA TYR A 81 -8.20 12.58 -6.19
C TYR A 81 -9.26 11.47 -6.18
N ASN A 82 -8.83 10.29 -6.59
CA ASN A 82 -9.63 9.07 -6.42
C ASN A 82 -9.87 8.78 -4.93
N SER A 83 -11.03 8.22 -4.59
CA SER A 83 -11.29 7.76 -3.22
C SER A 83 -10.38 6.59 -2.84
N VAL A 84 -10.18 6.39 -1.54
CA VAL A 84 -9.51 5.19 -1.03
C VAL A 84 -10.20 3.93 -1.53
N GLN A 85 -11.54 3.90 -1.49
CA GLN A 85 -12.31 2.73 -1.95
C GLN A 85 -12.05 2.42 -3.43
N SER A 86 -12.10 3.42 -4.32
CA SER A 86 -11.85 3.19 -5.74
C SER A 86 -10.42 2.73 -6.02
N THR A 87 -9.47 3.19 -5.23
CA THR A 87 -8.08 2.73 -5.28
C THR A 87 -7.96 1.26 -4.86
N LEU A 88 -8.61 0.88 -3.75
CA LEU A 88 -8.64 -0.51 -3.30
C LEU A 88 -9.33 -1.42 -4.32
N ASP A 89 -10.48 -1.01 -4.85
CA ASP A 89 -11.23 -1.77 -5.86
C ASP A 89 -10.39 -2.05 -7.11
N TYR A 90 -9.59 -1.05 -7.55
CA TYR A 90 -8.67 -1.24 -8.67
C TYR A 90 -7.67 -2.37 -8.40
N TRP A 91 -7.00 -2.36 -7.25
CA TRP A 91 -5.99 -3.36 -6.90
C TRP A 91 -6.59 -4.72 -6.56
N ILE A 92 -7.77 -4.78 -5.90
CA ILE A 92 -8.53 -6.00 -5.63
C ILE A 92 -8.84 -6.72 -6.95
N ASN A 93 -9.39 -5.98 -7.92
CA ASN A 93 -9.73 -6.53 -9.23
C ASN A 93 -8.48 -6.95 -10.00
N PHE A 94 -7.44 -6.11 -10.02
CA PHE A 94 -6.21 -6.40 -10.77
C PHE A 94 -5.46 -7.60 -10.21
N ASN A 95 -5.31 -7.69 -8.90
CA ASN A 95 -4.61 -8.78 -8.22
C ASN A 95 -5.46 -10.04 -8.05
N ASN A 96 -6.74 -9.99 -8.43
CA ASN A 96 -7.69 -11.10 -8.27
C ASN A 96 -7.79 -11.59 -6.81
N THR A 97 -7.71 -10.65 -5.84
CA THR A 97 -7.85 -10.99 -4.41
C THR A 97 -9.29 -11.22 -4.02
N SER A 98 -9.50 -11.79 -2.82
CA SER A 98 -10.82 -11.89 -2.20
C SER A 98 -11.50 -10.51 -2.14
N VAL A 99 -12.76 -10.41 -2.59
CA VAL A 99 -13.54 -9.15 -2.53
C VAL A 99 -14.11 -8.88 -1.14
N ASN A 100 -14.18 -9.91 -0.29
CA ASN A 100 -14.65 -9.81 1.08
C ASN A 100 -13.43 -9.85 2.01
N PRO A 101 -13.07 -8.74 2.68
CA PRO A 101 -11.88 -8.72 3.51
C PRO A 101 -12.10 -9.41 4.86
N ILE A 102 -11.01 -9.88 5.44
CA ILE A 102 -10.94 -10.19 6.87
C ILE A 102 -10.75 -8.86 7.59
N ILE A 103 -11.62 -8.54 8.56
CA ILE A 103 -11.59 -7.25 9.26
C ILE A 103 -11.18 -7.45 10.71
N ASN A 104 -10.18 -6.71 11.14
CA ASN A 104 -9.75 -6.62 12.54
C ASN A 104 -9.81 -5.15 12.99
N THR A 105 -10.19 -4.94 14.25
CA THR A 105 -10.25 -3.59 14.84
C THR A 105 -9.31 -3.48 16.02
N TYR A 106 -8.71 -2.32 16.19
CA TYR A 106 -7.84 -2.00 17.30
C TYR A 106 -8.01 -0.53 17.71
N SER A 107 -7.67 -0.20 18.94
CA SER A 107 -7.68 1.20 19.41
C SER A 107 -6.36 1.51 20.10
N ASP A 108 -5.73 2.61 19.71
CA ASP A 108 -4.49 3.11 20.32
C ASP A 108 -4.57 4.60 20.52
N GLN A 109 -4.27 5.07 21.75
CA GLN A 109 -4.28 6.48 22.14
C GLN A 109 -5.59 7.22 21.78
N GLY A 110 -6.72 6.52 21.83
CA GLY A 110 -8.04 7.07 21.51
C GLY A 110 -8.42 7.07 20.03
N LEU A 111 -7.53 6.64 19.14
CA LEU A 111 -7.80 6.48 17.72
C LEU A 111 -8.20 5.03 17.42
N ASN A 112 -9.33 4.84 16.75
CA ASN A 112 -9.75 3.52 16.29
C ASN A 112 -9.15 3.22 14.92
N ILE A 113 -8.64 2.00 14.76
CA ILE A 113 -7.99 1.54 13.53
C ILE A 113 -8.73 0.28 13.06
N GLU A 114 -9.19 0.28 11.85
CA GLU A 114 -9.76 -0.88 11.16
C GLU A 114 -8.74 -1.40 10.15
N HIS A 115 -8.35 -2.65 10.27
CA HIS A 115 -7.50 -3.35 9.32
C HIS A 115 -8.32 -4.28 8.44
N TYR A 116 -8.22 -4.09 7.15
CA TYR A 116 -8.87 -4.86 6.10
C TYR A 116 -7.81 -5.66 5.35
N LEU A 117 -7.91 -6.98 5.36
CA LEU A 117 -7.05 -7.89 4.61
C LEU A 117 -7.84 -8.51 3.47
N TYR A 118 -7.45 -8.21 2.23
CA TYR A 118 -7.91 -8.83 1.01
C TYR A 118 -6.85 -9.82 0.53
N ASP A 119 -7.02 -11.09 0.83
CA ASP A 119 -6.07 -12.17 0.59
C ASP A 119 -6.38 -12.99 -0.68
N ASN A 120 -5.65 -14.09 -0.85
CA ASN A 120 -5.84 -15.07 -1.92
C ASN A 120 -5.75 -14.50 -3.34
N GLY A 121 -4.97 -13.45 -3.55
CA GLY A 121 -4.67 -12.93 -4.88
C GLY A 121 -3.77 -13.86 -5.69
N ASP A 122 -3.65 -13.58 -6.99
CA ASP A 122 -2.71 -14.26 -7.86
C ASP A 122 -1.29 -14.21 -7.27
N ASN A 123 -0.53 -15.29 -7.36
CA ASN A 123 0.79 -15.46 -6.72
C ASN A 123 0.76 -15.26 -5.19
N ASN A 124 -0.37 -15.51 -4.56
CA ASN A 124 -0.61 -15.33 -3.12
C ASN A 124 -0.35 -13.90 -2.61
N VAL A 125 -0.47 -12.89 -3.47
CA VAL A 125 -0.39 -11.50 -3.03
C VAL A 125 -1.64 -11.10 -2.24
N SER A 126 -1.49 -10.09 -1.39
CA SER A 126 -2.61 -9.49 -0.67
C SER A 126 -2.64 -7.97 -0.83
N ILE A 127 -3.80 -7.40 -0.48
CA ILE A 127 -3.96 -5.98 -0.24
C ILE A 127 -4.32 -5.81 1.23
N GLU A 128 -3.61 -4.93 1.91
CA GLU A 128 -3.92 -4.55 3.28
C GLU A 128 -4.30 -3.06 3.33
N HIS A 129 -5.39 -2.75 4.03
CA HIS A 129 -5.81 -1.37 4.27
C HIS A 129 -5.98 -1.12 5.76
N TYR A 130 -5.27 -0.12 6.27
CA TYR A 130 -5.41 0.40 7.62
C TYR A 130 -6.16 1.73 7.57
N LYS A 131 -7.39 1.72 8.05
CA LYS A 131 -8.29 2.86 8.10
C LYS A 131 -8.28 3.46 9.51
N TYR A 132 -7.71 4.65 9.63
CA TYR A 132 -7.65 5.38 10.88
C TYR A 132 -8.90 6.25 11.01
N ILE A 133 -9.83 5.86 11.89
CA ILE A 133 -11.10 6.57 12.11
C ILE A 133 -10.80 7.91 12.78
N ASP A 134 -11.27 9.00 12.17
CA ASP A 134 -11.00 10.40 12.57
C ASP A 134 -9.52 10.81 12.49
N GLY A 135 -8.66 9.98 11.89
CA GLY A 135 -7.28 10.31 11.58
C GLY A 135 -7.17 11.34 10.45
N GLY A 136 -6.19 12.23 10.53
CA GLY A 136 -5.92 13.30 9.56
C GLY A 136 -4.93 12.90 8.47
N HIS A 137 -4.28 13.94 7.88
CA HIS A 137 -3.21 13.78 6.89
C HIS A 137 -1.87 13.64 7.59
N GLU A 138 -1.46 12.41 7.90
CA GLU A 138 -0.27 12.18 8.72
C GLU A 138 0.41 10.83 8.44
N TRP A 139 1.68 10.72 8.85
CA TRP A 139 2.36 9.45 9.07
C TRP A 139 2.00 9.00 10.47
N PHE A 140 1.05 8.08 10.60
CA PHE A 140 0.43 7.73 11.88
C PHE A 140 1.44 7.23 12.90
N ILE A 141 1.41 7.84 14.10
CA ILE A 141 2.21 7.40 15.25
C ILE A 141 1.50 6.32 16.06
N ASN A 142 0.18 6.21 15.89
CA ASN A 142 -0.65 5.20 16.54
C ASN A 142 -0.27 3.81 16.04
N SER A 143 -0.17 2.89 16.97
CA SER A 143 0.18 1.51 16.67
C SER A 143 -1.05 0.63 16.42
N PHE A 144 -0.93 -0.35 15.55
CA PHE A 144 -1.87 -1.45 15.43
C PHE A 144 -1.24 -2.71 16.01
N GLN A 145 -1.82 -3.22 17.10
CA GLN A 145 -1.29 -4.38 17.83
C GLN A 145 0.19 -4.25 18.22
N GLY A 146 0.60 -3.04 18.62
CA GLY A 146 1.97 -2.73 19.04
C GLY A 146 2.95 -2.44 17.91
N GLN A 147 2.53 -2.46 16.64
CA GLN A 147 3.35 -2.11 15.48
C GLN A 147 3.02 -0.70 15.00
N ASN A 148 4.01 0.17 14.94
CA ASN A 148 3.87 1.50 14.34
C ASN A 148 3.79 1.42 12.80
N THR A 149 3.45 2.53 12.15
CA THR A 149 3.31 2.61 10.68
C THR A 149 4.53 2.07 9.93
N SER A 150 5.75 2.40 10.37
CA SER A 150 6.96 1.94 9.69
C SER A 150 7.15 0.42 9.80
N GLU A 151 6.80 -0.15 10.95
CA GLU A 151 6.84 -1.59 11.18
C GLU A 151 5.75 -2.31 10.38
N LEU A 152 4.52 -1.77 10.33
CA LEU A 152 3.45 -2.31 9.50
C LEU A 152 3.87 -2.34 8.03
N VAL A 153 4.40 -1.22 7.53
CA VAL A 153 4.89 -1.09 6.15
C VAL A 153 5.99 -2.13 5.87
N TRP A 154 7.02 -2.20 6.72
CA TRP A 154 8.12 -3.14 6.52
C TRP A 154 7.66 -4.61 6.60
N ASN A 155 6.87 -4.94 7.61
CA ASN A 155 6.37 -6.29 7.82
C ASN A 155 5.46 -6.75 6.68
N PHE A 156 4.74 -5.84 6.03
CA PHE A 156 3.99 -6.14 4.82
C PHE A 156 4.92 -6.35 3.62
N LEU A 157 5.76 -5.35 3.29
CA LEU A 157 6.60 -5.38 2.09
C LEU A 157 7.54 -6.58 2.08
N SER A 158 8.15 -6.88 3.21
CA SER A 158 9.16 -7.95 3.34
C SER A 158 8.62 -9.37 3.15
N LYS A 159 7.30 -9.55 3.12
CA LYS A 159 6.66 -10.85 2.82
C LYS A 159 6.81 -11.26 1.35
N TYR A 160 7.19 -10.34 0.46
CA TYR A 160 7.09 -10.55 -0.99
C TYR A 160 8.43 -10.43 -1.71
N ASN A 161 8.57 -11.22 -2.76
CA ASN A 161 9.51 -10.99 -3.85
C ASN A 161 8.76 -10.72 -5.16
N ILE A 162 9.48 -10.53 -6.26
CA ILE A 162 8.89 -10.21 -7.56
C ILE A 162 7.93 -11.28 -8.08
N ASN A 163 8.01 -12.52 -7.56
CA ASN A 163 7.18 -13.66 -7.94
C ASN A 163 5.93 -13.84 -7.05
N GLY A 164 5.80 -13.06 -5.97
CA GLY A 164 4.68 -13.11 -5.03
C GLY A 164 5.11 -13.32 -3.59
N LEU A 165 4.25 -13.98 -2.79
CA LEU A 165 4.53 -14.28 -1.37
C LEU A 165 5.74 -15.21 -1.24
N ILE A 166 6.65 -14.87 -0.32
CA ILE A 166 7.82 -15.71 0.02
C ILE A 166 7.38 -16.74 1.05
N ASP A 167 7.72 -18.02 0.80
CA ASP A 167 7.50 -19.15 1.72
C ASP A 167 8.40 -19.08 2.98
#